data_868b715072c2835ef8054f2dd85a0ab3
#
_entry.id   868b715072c2835ef8054f2dd85a0ab3
#
_cell.length_a   1.000
_cell.length_b   1.000
_cell.length_c   1.000
_cell.angle_alpha   90.00
_cell.angle_beta   90.00
_cell.angle_gamma   90.00
#
_symmetry.space_group_name_H-M   'P 1'
#
loop_
_entity.id
_entity.type
_entity.pdbx_description
1 polymer ?
#
loop_
_entity_poly.entity_id
_entity_poly.type
_entity_poly.pdbx_seq_one_letter_code
_entity_poly.pdbx_strand_id
1 'polypeptide(L)'
;MSNNDIKALLTIAIPTYNRAEFLEKCLNSIYSEINDDPNFEIVISDNASTDKTYEVVQNYKQTHNNIVYYRQQENVGFSKNLKKVLDLATGEYINPHGDDDFFNPGMIHEIINMILKNEDCAVMYTSWKNVPLNITNGLNMNNYLNELNGINFITSMILKNEDYKKIGEKDKFLNTEINQVYIQLEMLKTNPKYCILHGNIFRLDSGYAPYGGYNLSDAAINNYFDILESYSKSELDIATLKYEKIKVLNSIIFPSIYKVINQKSKIDLDGLVEAFIKHYPDEIYFEEKLNEIKSLLKLV
;
A
#
# COMPACT_ATOMS: atom_id res chain seq x y z
N MET A 1 23.24 -29.25 18.49
CA MET A 1 21.82 -28.93 18.62
C MET A 1 21.54 -27.86 17.60
N SER A 2 20.84 -28.21 16.53
CA SER A 2 20.46 -27.25 15.46
C SER A 2 19.65 -26.13 16.09
N ASN A 3 20.12 -24.90 16.01
CA ASN A 3 19.25 -23.75 16.15
C ASN A 3 18.10 -23.94 15.12
N ASN A 4 16.90 -24.29 15.58
CA ASN A 4 15.73 -24.03 14.81
C ASN A 4 15.69 -22.50 14.71
N ASP A 5 16.05 -21.96 13.56
CA ASP A 5 15.84 -20.56 13.25
C ASP A 5 14.33 -20.32 13.37
N ILE A 6 13.92 -19.72 14.49
CA ILE A 6 12.51 -19.34 14.70
C ILE A 6 12.24 -18.29 13.65
N LYS A 7 11.43 -18.66 12.65
CA LYS A 7 11.00 -17.75 11.61
C LYS A 7 10.09 -16.70 12.25
N ALA A 8 10.36 -15.42 12.00
CA ALA A 8 9.50 -14.34 12.46
C ALA A 8 8.08 -14.53 11.95
N LEU A 9 7.08 -14.22 12.75
CA LEU A 9 5.68 -14.22 12.34
C LEU A 9 5.41 -13.06 11.37
N LEU A 10 5.93 -11.87 11.66
CA LEU A 10 5.68 -10.67 10.87
C LEU A 10 6.99 -9.96 10.51
N THR A 11 7.21 -9.75 9.21
CA THR A 11 8.18 -8.78 8.71
C THR A 11 7.51 -7.42 8.51
N ILE A 12 8.00 -6.37 9.17
CA ILE A 12 7.68 -4.99 8.82
C ILE A 12 8.72 -4.55 7.78
N ALA A 13 8.27 -4.33 6.54
CA ALA A 13 9.11 -4.13 5.36
C ALA A 13 9.06 -2.67 4.90
N ILE A 14 10.13 -1.90 5.16
CA ILE A 14 10.18 -0.43 5.01
C ILE A 14 11.03 -0.05 3.80
N PRO A 15 10.42 0.38 2.67
CA PRO A 15 11.14 1.05 1.60
C PRO A 15 11.35 2.52 1.99
N THR A 16 12.58 3.05 1.82
CA THR A 16 12.90 4.44 2.16
C THR A 16 13.82 5.10 1.13
N TYR A 17 13.74 6.43 1.01
CA TYR A 17 14.64 7.23 0.18
C TYR A 17 14.73 8.68 0.66
N ASN A 18 15.90 9.11 1.16
CA ASN A 18 16.16 10.48 1.63
C ASN A 18 15.15 10.97 2.67
N ARG A 19 14.82 10.13 3.66
CA ARG A 19 13.78 10.40 4.68
C ARG A 19 14.25 10.00 6.09
N ALA A 20 15.51 10.29 6.42
CA ALA A 20 16.15 9.88 7.68
C ALA A 20 15.31 10.21 8.93
N GLU A 21 14.76 11.44 9.01
CA GLU A 21 13.97 11.90 10.18
C GLU A 21 12.64 11.14 10.32
N PHE A 22 11.99 10.80 9.20
CA PHE A 22 10.75 10.03 9.21
C PHE A 22 11.03 8.59 9.59
N LEU A 23 12.05 7.97 8.97
CA LEU A 23 12.47 6.62 9.29
C LEU A 23 12.84 6.46 10.78
N GLU A 24 13.53 7.44 11.38
CA GLU A 24 13.87 7.42 12.80
C GLU A 24 12.63 7.43 13.68
N LYS A 25 11.66 8.29 13.38
CA LYS A 25 10.37 8.34 14.10
C LYS A 25 9.57 7.05 13.91
N CYS A 26 9.55 6.51 12.68
CA CYS A 26 8.87 5.24 12.37
C CYS A 26 9.48 4.09 13.18
N LEU A 27 10.80 3.92 13.17
CA LEU A 27 11.49 2.89 13.94
C LEU A 27 11.26 3.06 15.45
N ASN A 28 11.33 4.29 15.98
CA ASN A 28 10.98 4.57 17.37
C ASN A 28 9.55 4.11 17.73
N SER A 29 8.58 4.40 16.85
CA SER A 29 7.18 4.00 17.03
C SER A 29 7.05 2.47 17.09
N ILE A 30 7.69 1.76 16.17
CA ILE A 30 7.66 0.30 16.08
C ILE A 30 8.32 -0.30 17.33
N TYR A 31 9.56 0.07 17.64
CA TYR A 31 10.32 -0.52 18.74
C TYR A 31 9.76 -0.18 20.13
N SER A 32 9.01 0.91 20.27
CA SER A 32 8.29 1.20 21.52
C SER A 32 7.22 0.15 21.87
N GLU A 33 6.75 -0.62 20.88
CA GLU A 33 5.74 -1.67 21.07
C GLU A 33 6.33 -3.08 21.07
N ILE A 34 7.27 -3.35 20.15
CA ILE A 34 7.75 -4.72 19.92
C ILE A 34 9.06 -5.05 20.63
N ASN A 35 9.89 -4.06 21.00
CA ASN A 35 11.26 -4.27 21.44
C ASN A 35 12.01 -5.23 20.49
N ASP A 36 12.72 -6.23 21.06
CA ASP A 36 13.41 -7.30 20.31
C ASP A 36 12.61 -8.61 20.33
N ASP A 37 11.28 -8.54 20.24
CA ASP A 37 10.43 -9.74 20.16
C ASP A 37 10.81 -10.55 18.90
N PRO A 38 11.21 -11.82 19.04
CA PRO A 38 11.66 -12.67 17.93
C PRO A 38 10.55 -12.97 16.91
N ASN A 39 9.28 -12.67 17.23
CA ASN A 39 8.18 -12.76 16.27
C ASN A 39 8.22 -11.69 15.19
N PHE A 40 9.11 -10.69 15.33
CA PHE A 40 9.22 -9.60 14.37
C PHE A 40 10.59 -9.56 13.68
N GLU A 41 10.56 -9.29 12.40
CA GLU A 41 11.68 -8.90 11.57
C GLU A 41 11.43 -7.50 11.00
N ILE A 42 12.43 -6.64 11.02
CA ILE A 42 12.39 -5.34 10.36
C ILE A 42 13.30 -5.41 9.14
N VAL A 43 12.76 -5.23 7.95
CA VAL A 43 13.53 -5.16 6.71
C VAL A 43 13.48 -3.74 6.17
N ILE A 44 14.63 -3.12 5.93
CA ILE A 44 14.74 -1.78 5.38
C ILE A 44 15.45 -1.86 4.03
N SER A 45 14.77 -1.38 2.97
CA SER A 45 15.37 -1.20 1.64
C SER A 45 15.57 0.28 1.36
N ASP A 46 16.80 0.73 1.45
CA ASP A 46 17.25 2.09 1.17
C ASP A 46 17.52 2.27 -0.33
N ASN A 47 16.78 3.14 -0.98
CA ASN A 47 16.84 3.41 -2.42
C ASN A 47 18.01 4.33 -2.81
N ALA A 48 19.23 4.07 -2.29
CA ALA A 48 20.44 4.86 -2.48
C ALA A 48 20.34 6.29 -1.87
N SER A 49 19.85 6.42 -0.64
CA SER A 49 19.77 7.71 0.06
C SER A 49 21.12 8.40 0.21
N THR A 50 21.10 9.74 0.12
CA THR A 50 22.26 10.61 0.27
C THR A 50 22.25 11.43 1.57
N ASP A 51 21.16 11.32 2.33
CA ASP A 51 21.01 11.94 3.65
C ASP A 51 21.53 11.00 4.78
N LYS A 52 21.08 11.25 6.01
CA LYS A 52 21.50 10.47 7.19
C LYS A 52 20.75 9.13 7.36
N THR A 53 20.04 8.65 6.34
CA THR A 53 19.26 7.37 6.43
C THR A 53 20.15 6.19 6.86
N TYR A 54 21.36 6.12 6.30
CA TYR A 54 22.31 5.05 6.67
C TYR A 54 22.71 5.11 8.15
N GLU A 55 23.05 6.30 8.65
CA GLU A 55 23.44 6.49 10.05
C GLU A 55 22.31 6.12 11.01
N VAL A 56 21.07 6.52 10.70
CA VAL A 56 19.89 6.15 11.48
C VAL A 56 19.80 4.62 11.60
N VAL A 57 19.84 3.91 10.48
CA VAL A 57 19.75 2.44 10.51
C VAL A 57 20.90 1.80 11.30
N GLN A 58 22.15 2.29 11.12
CA GLN A 58 23.29 1.72 11.85
C GLN A 58 23.16 1.94 13.37
N ASN A 59 22.61 3.07 13.82
CA ASN A 59 22.36 3.31 15.25
C ASN A 59 21.38 2.29 15.83
N TYR A 60 20.27 2.00 15.14
CA TYR A 60 19.30 0.98 15.58
C TYR A 60 19.90 -0.43 15.58
N LYS A 61 20.73 -0.79 14.60
CA LYS A 61 21.40 -2.08 14.53
C LYS A 61 22.42 -2.33 15.66
N GLN A 62 22.86 -1.29 16.36
CA GLN A 62 23.71 -1.47 17.56
C GLN A 62 22.93 -2.00 18.76
N THR A 63 21.63 -1.76 18.82
CA THR A 63 20.77 -2.10 19.96
C THR A 63 19.73 -3.16 19.64
N HIS A 64 19.44 -3.41 18.34
CA HIS A 64 18.42 -4.35 17.88
C HIS A 64 18.99 -5.34 16.87
N ASN A 65 18.74 -6.64 17.09
CA ASN A 65 19.31 -7.72 16.27
C ASN A 65 18.40 -8.21 15.14
N ASN A 66 17.14 -7.72 15.09
CA ASN A 66 16.12 -8.16 14.15
C ASN A 66 15.99 -7.25 12.92
N ILE A 67 17.01 -6.40 12.63
CA ILE A 67 17.04 -5.49 11.49
C ILE A 67 17.89 -6.06 10.34
N VAL A 68 17.25 -6.25 9.20
CA VAL A 68 17.89 -6.49 7.90
C VAL A 68 17.92 -5.18 7.11
N TYR A 69 19.10 -4.75 6.71
CA TYR A 69 19.29 -3.53 5.91
C TYR A 69 19.91 -3.86 4.57
N TYR A 70 19.25 -3.38 3.52
CA TYR A 70 19.75 -3.44 2.15
C TYR A 70 19.76 -2.02 1.55
N ARG A 71 20.83 -1.67 0.84
CA ARG A 71 20.94 -0.41 0.12
C ARG A 71 21.10 -0.66 -1.37
N GLN A 72 20.28 -0.01 -2.18
CA GLN A 72 20.40 -0.01 -3.64
C GLN A 72 21.71 0.69 -4.06
N GLN A 73 22.22 0.36 -5.24
CA GLN A 73 23.39 1.04 -5.82
C GLN A 73 23.03 2.42 -6.37
N GLU A 74 21.78 2.58 -6.84
CA GLU A 74 21.19 3.79 -7.38
C GLU A 74 19.70 3.88 -7.02
N ASN A 75 19.09 5.05 -7.17
CA ASN A 75 17.64 5.19 -7.01
C ASN A 75 16.90 4.51 -8.18
N VAL A 76 16.28 3.37 -7.88
CA VAL A 76 15.55 2.54 -8.86
C VAL A 76 14.06 2.85 -8.96
N GLY A 77 13.59 3.87 -8.23
CA GLY A 77 12.16 4.23 -8.12
C GLY A 77 11.42 3.44 -7.05
N PHE A 78 10.21 3.93 -6.71
CA PHE A 78 9.41 3.40 -5.60
C PHE A 78 9.04 1.92 -5.78
N SER A 79 8.42 1.54 -6.89
CA SER A 79 7.91 0.17 -7.08
C SER A 79 8.99 -0.89 -7.07
N LYS A 80 10.17 -0.60 -7.63
CA LYS A 80 11.30 -1.54 -7.59
C LYS A 80 11.88 -1.66 -6.19
N ASN A 81 11.94 -0.55 -5.43
CA ASN A 81 12.40 -0.56 -4.05
C ASN A 81 11.39 -1.28 -3.13
N LEU A 82 10.09 -1.06 -3.34
CA LEU A 82 9.03 -1.80 -2.65
C LEU A 82 9.10 -3.31 -2.94
N LYS A 83 9.23 -3.70 -4.21
CA LYS A 83 9.43 -5.11 -4.56
C LYS A 83 10.66 -5.69 -3.87
N LYS A 84 11.77 -4.94 -3.85
CA LYS A 84 13.01 -5.40 -3.22
C LYS A 84 12.84 -5.67 -1.73
N VAL A 85 12.16 -4.78 -0.99
CA VAL A 85 11.93 -4.99 0.44
C VAL A 85 11.01 -6.18 0.72
N LEU A 86 10.01 -6.42 -0.15
CA LEU A 86 9.15 -7.60 -0.06
C LEU A 86 9.92 -8.89 -0.34
N ASP A 87 10.79 -8.90 -1.34
CA ASP A 87 11.61 -10.08 -1.70
C ASP A 87 12.64 -10.44 -0.62
N LEU A 88 13.08 -9.48 0.18
CA LEU A 88 14.01 -9.68 1.29
C LEU A 88 13.32 -10.22 2.56
N ALA A 89 12.02 -10.08 2.70
CA ALA A 89 11.26 -10.48 3.87
C ALA A 89 11.31 -12.01 4.09
N THR A 90 11.61 -12.42 5.33
CA THR A 90 11.66 -13.84 5.69
C THR A 90 10.52 -14.29 6.58
N GLY A 91 9.80 -13.39 7.24
CA GLY A 91 8.65 -13.68 8.08
C GLY A 91 7.54 -14.46 7.40
N GLU A 92 6.63 -15.03 8.16
CA GLU A 92 5.45 -15.74 7.62
C GLU A 92 4.50 -14.78 6.91
N TYR A 93 4.38 -13.58 7.45
CA TYR A 93 3.60 -12.48 6.89
C TYR A 93 4.51 -11.27 6.66
N ILE A 94 4.14 -10.43 5.70
CA ILE A 94 4.86 -9.22 5.34
C ILE A 94 3.90 -8.03 5.41
N ASN A 95 4.23 -7.03 6.22
CA ASN A 95 3.59 -5.73 6.20
C ASN A 95 4.53 -4.73 5.50
N PRO A 96 4.30 -4.38 4.22
CA PRO A 96 4.99 -3.24 3.64
C PRO A 96 4.55 -1.98 4.40
N HIS A 97 5.50 -1.18 4.84
CA HIS A 97 5.24 -0.08 5.77
C HIS A 97 5.91 1.21 5.28
N GLY A 98 5.14 2.28 5.19
CA GLY A 98 5.67 3.61 4.87
C GLY A 98 6.61 4.09 5.97
N ASP A 99 7.72 4.71 5.59
CA ASP A 99 8.69 5.26 6.54
C ASP A 99 8.20 6.49 7.30
N ASP A 100 7.01 6.99 6.97
CA ASP A 100 6.31 8.12 7.58
C ASP A 100 4.95 7.74 8.20
N ASP A 101 4.63 6.46 8.25
CA ASP A 101 3.44 5.94 8.89
C ASP A 101 3.75 5.44 10.31
N PHE A 102 2.80 5.59 11.22
CA PHE A 102 2.97 5.20 12.61
C PHE A 102 1.77 4.41 13.09
N PHE A 103 2.01 3.34 13.83
CA PHE A 103 0.94 2.62 14.50
C PHE A 103 0.39 3.43 15.69
N ASN A 104 -0.90 3.35 15.91
CA ASN A 104 -1.46 3.76 17.19
C ASN A 104 -1.08 2.74 18.27
N PRO A 105 -0.91 3.16 19.54
CA PRO A 105 -0.50 2.26 20.61
C PRO A 105 -1.37 1.00 20.72
N GLY A 106 -0.71 -0.16 20.79
CA GLY A 106 -1.34 -1.48 20.88
C GLY A 106 -1.78 -2.08 19.54
N MET A 107 -1.71 -1.33 18.43
CA MET A 107 -2.26 -1.81 17.16
C MET A 107 -1.39 -2.87 16.47
N ILE A 108 -0.10 -2.90 16.73
CA ILE A 108 0.77 -4.01 16.27
C ILE A 108 0.30 -5.34 16.86
N HIS A 109 -0.06 -5.34 18.15
CA HIS A 109 -0.60 -6.53 18.80
C HIS A 109 -1.97 -6.95 18.24
N GLU A 110 -2.83 -6.01 17.85
CA GLU A 110 -4.10 -6.34 17.19
C GLU A 110 -3.89 -6.92 15.78
N ILE A 111 -2.87 -6.46 15.06
CA ILE A 111 -2.44 -7.06 13.78
C ILE A 111 -1.98 -8.50 14.01
N ILE A 112 -1.17 -8.77 15.03
CA ILE A 112 -0.75 -10.13 15.37
C ILE A 112 -1.96 -11.00 15.74
N ASN A 113 -2.90 -10.49 16.54
CA ASN A 113 -4.13 -11.19 16.85
C ASN A 113 -4.97 -11.53 15.61
N MET A 114 -5.03 -10.61 14.65
CA MET A 114 -5.70 -10.84 13.35
C MET A 114 -5.00 -11.95 12.57
N ILE A 115 -3.67 -11.90 12.46
CA ILE A 115 -2.87 -12.92 11.77
C ILE A 115 -3.15 -14.31 12.36
N LEU A 116 -2.98 -14.47 13.68
CA LEU A 116 -3.14 -15.75 14.36
C LEU A 116 -4.56 -16.34 14.27
N LYS A 117 -5.57 -15.52 14.08
CA LYS A 117 -6.97 -15.97 13.90
C LYS A 117 -7.33 -16.27 12.46
N ASN A 118 -6.50 -15.87 11.48
CA ASN A 118 -6.82 -15.91 10.05
C ASN A 118 -5.62 -16.40 9.22
N GLU A 119 -4.88 -17.39 9.72
CA GLU A 119 -3.63 -17.88 9.11
C GLU A 119 -3.80 -18.43 7.67
N ASP A 120 -5.00 -18.71 7.24
CA ASP A 120 -5.32 -19.19 5.90
C ASP A 120 -5.59 -18.07 4.88
N CYS A 121 -5.65 -16.81 5.31
CA CYS A 121 -5.84 -15.67 4.40
C CYS A 121 -4.55 -15.34 3.64
N ALA A 122 -4.67 -15.16 2.32
CA ALA A 122 -3.56 -14.71 1.48
C ALA A 122 -3.22 -13.24 1.71
N VAL A 123 -4.25 -12.43 1.79
CA VAL A 123 -4.18 -10.98 1.97
C VAL A 123 -4.98 -10.58 3.19
N MET A 124 -4.36 -9.79 4.05
CA MET A 124 -5.04 -9.11 5.12
C MET A 124 -4.89 -7.60 4.90
N TYR A 125 -5.89 -6.83 5.33
CA TYR A 125 -5.88 -5.38 5.14
C TYR A 125 -6.32 -4.67 6.41
N THR A 126 -5.69 -3.57 6.74
CA THR A 126 -6.12 -2.72 7.84
C THR A 126 -6.85 -1.51 7.29
N SER A 127 -8.16 -1.42 7.53
CA SER A 127 -8.94 -0.30 7.03
C SER A 127 -8.86 0.87 8.00
N TRP A 128 -8.54 2.03 7.46
CA TRP A 128 -8.44 3.26 8.22
C TRP A 128 -9.83 3.88 8.42
N LYS A 129 -10.55 3.41 9.42
CA LYS A 129 -11.88 3.92 9.77
C LYS A 129 -11.94 4.23 11.26
N ASN A 130 -12.55 5.35 11.60
CA ASN A 130 -12.83 5.67 13.01
C ASN A 130 -14.06 4.90 13.50
N VAL A 131 -13.88 3.59 13.63
CA VAL A 131 -14.89 2.64 14.11
C VAL A 131 -14.28 1.76 15.20
N PRO A 132 -15.07 1.11 16.06
CA PRO A 132 -14.56 0.11 17.00
C PRO A 132 -13.80 -1.00 16.26
N LEU A 133 -12.75 -1.52 16.89
CA LEU A 133 -11.97 -2.63 16.34
C LEU A 133 -12.86 -3.83 16.03
N ASN A 134 -12.75 -4.31 14.80
CA ASN A 134 -13.55 -5.42 14.31
C ASN A 134 -12.81 -6.08 13.13
N ILE A 135 -12.93 -7.40 13.01
CA ILE A 135 -12.36 -8.17 11.87
C ILE A 135 -13.50 -8.71 11.04
N THR A 136 -13.41 -8.50 9.73
CA THR A 136 -14.29 -9.14 8.74
C THR A 136 -13.46 -10.08 7.86
N ASN A 137 -14.06 -11.19 7.46
CA ASN A 137 -13.46 -12.20 6.59
C ASN A 137 -14.26 -12.31 5.31
N GLY A 138 -13.57 -12.52 4.20
CA GLY A 138 -14.24 -12.67 2.91
C GLY A 138 -13.49 -13.57 1.94
N LEU A 139 -14.11 -13.76 0.79
CA LEU A 139 -13.60 -14.57 -0.30
C LEU A 139 -13.65 -13.81 -1.61
N ASN A 140 -12.65 -14.02 -2.45
CA ASN A 140 -12.43 -13.49 -3.80
C ASN A 140 -12.15 -11.99 -3.89
N MET A 141 -11.55 -11.59 -5.01
CA MET A 141 -11.14 -10.21 -5.23
C MET A 141 -12.31 -9.23 -5.42
N ASN A 142 -13.46 -9.69 -5.91
CA ASN A 142 -14.62 -8.81 -6.09
C ASN A 142 -15.13 -8.29 -4.74
N ASN A 143 -15.31 -9.20 -3.77
CA ASN A 143 -15.72 -8.79 -2.42
C ASN A 143 -14.64 -7.94 -1.74
N TYR A 144 -13.36 -8.31 -1.90
CA TYR A 144 -12.24 -7.54 -1.36
C TYR A 144 -12.24 -6.09 -1.84
N LEU A 145 -12.38 -5.88 -3.15
CA LEU A 145 -12.47 -4.54 -3.74
C LEU A 145 -13.73 -3.81 -3.26
N ASN A 146 -14.88 -4.49 -3.20
CA ASN A 146 -16.14 -3.86 -2.81
C ASN A 146 -16.16 -3.39 -1.33
N GLU A 147 -15.44 -4.08 -0.43
CA GLU A 147 -15.38 -3.73 0.99
C GLU A 147 -14.41 -2.59 1.30
N LEU A 148 -13.42 -2.32 0.43
CA LEU A 148 -12.37 -1.34 0.65
C LEU A 148 -12.54 -0.08 -0.21
N ASN A 149 -12.15 1.07 0.32
CA ASN A 149 -12.12 2.34 -0.40
C ASN A 149 -10.76 2.61 -1.06
N GLY A 150 -10.17 1.58 -1.68
CA GLY A 150 -8.85 1.59 -2.28
C GLY A 150 -7.91 0.61 -1.59
N ILE A 151 -7.05 -0.01 -2.38
CA ILE A 151 -6.11 -1.05 -1.95
C ILE A 151 -4.66 -0.70 -2.27
N ASN A 152 -4.38 0.59 -2.49
CA ASN A 152 -3.05 1.07 -2.89
C ASN A 152 -2.16 1.52 -1.71
N PHE A 153 -2.73 1.68 -0.51
CA PHE A 153 -1.96 2.12 0.67
C PHE A 153 -1.14 0.96 1.23
N ILE A 154 0.18 1.02 1.06
CA ILE A 154 1.08 -0.10 1.36
C ILE A 154 1.04 -0.52 2.83
N THR A 155 1.00 0.43 3.76
CA THR A 155 1.04 0.17 5.20
C THR A 155 -0.18 -0.62 5.69
N SER A 156 -1.32 -0.51 4.98
CA SER A 156 -2.52 -1.28 5.27
C SER A 156 -2.44 -2.75 4.88
N MET A 157 -1.50 -3.13 4.01
CA MET A 157 -1.41 -4.50 3.49
C MET A 157 -0.64 -5.40 4.46
N ILE A 158 -1.11 -6.64 4.62
CA ILE A 158 -0.36 -7.72 5.24
C ILE A 158 -0.49 -8.94 4.32
N LEU A 159 0.62 -9.41 3.81
CA LEU A 159 0.70 -10.42 2.77
C LEU A 159 1.23 -11.73 3.34
N LYS A 160 0.57 -12.85 3.09
CA LYS A 160 1.13 -14.16 3.42
C LYS A 160 2.34 -14.43 2.53
N ASN A 161 3.54 -14.52 3.12
CA ASN A 161 4.79 -14.58 2.38
C ASN A 161 4.87 -15.80 1.45
N GLU A 162 4.32 -16.93 1.87
CA GLU A 162 4.25 -18.14 1.05
C GLU A 162 3.44 -17.90 -0.25
N ASP A 163 2.30 -17.21 -0.16
CA ASP A 163 1.46 -16.91 -1.33
C ASP A 163 2.08 -15.81 -2.20
N TYR A 164 2.72 -14.78 -1.59
CA TYR A 164 3.51 -13.80 -2.32
C TYR A 164 4.62 -14.46 -3.15
N LYS A 165 5.33 -15.46 -2.60
CA LYS A 165 6.41 -16.16 -3.30
C LYS A 165 5.92 -16.98 -4.50
N LYS A 166 4.66 -17.40 -4.53
CA LYS A 166 4.05 -18.16 -5.64
C LYS A 166 3.70 -17.31 -6.85
N ILE A 167 3.69 -15.97 -6.74
CA ILE A 167 3.41 -15.07 -7.87
C ILE A 167 4.52 -15.24 -8.92
N GLY A 168 4.13 -15.65 -10.15
CA GLY A 168 5.09 -15.88 -11.24
C GLY A 168 5.63 -14.59 -11.87
N GLU A 169 4.75 -13.62 -12.12
CA GLU A 169 5.09 -12.38 -12.87
C GLU A 169 5.01 -11.13 -11.98
N LYS A 170 5.79 -11.09 -10.89
CA LYS A 170 5.79 -9.96 -9.94
C LYS A 170 6.14 -8.60 -10.57
N ASP A 171 6.77 -8.63 -11.75
CA ASP A 171 7.29 -7.46 -12.44
C ASP A 171 6.31 -6.88 -13.48
N LYS A 172 5.14 -7.52 -13.69
CA LYS A 172 4.20 -7.16 -14.77
C LYS A 172 3.78 -5.70 -14.76
N PHE A 173 3.56 -5.11 -13.58
CA PHE A 173 3.18 -3.71 -13.42
C PHE A 173 4.22 -2.89 -12.64
N LEU A 174 5.49 -3.31 -12.68
CA LEU A 174 6.56 -2.67 -11.91
C LEU A 174 6.89 -1.24 -12.38
N ASN A 175 6.53 -0.89 -13.60
CA ASN A 175 6.68 0.47 -14.13
C ASN A 175 5.55 1.43 -13.68
N THR A 176 4.54 0.91 -12.98
CA THR A 176 3.51 1.72 -12.33
C THR A 176 3.93 2.00 -10.89
N GLU A 177 3.50 3.10 -10.31
CA GLU A 177 3.77 3.38 -8.89
C GLU A 177 2.83 2.63 -7.94
N ILE A 178 2.02 1.71 -8.45
CA ILE A 178 0.97 0.99 -7.72
C ILE A 178 1.02 -0.53 -7.93
N ASN A 179 2.20 -1.09 -8.18
CA ASN A 179 2.39 -2.54 -8.35
C ASN A 179 1.84 -3.37 -7.18
N GLN A 180 1.75 -2.80 -5.98
CA GLN A 180 1.15 -3.43 -4.81
C GLN A 180 -0.33 -3.79 -4.99
N VAL A 181 -1.06 -3.08 -5.85
CA VAL A 181 -2.44 -3.42 -6.21
C VAL A 181 -2.45 -4.76 -6.96
N TYR A 182 -1.61 -4.88 -7.99
CA TYR A 182 -1.45 -6.10 -8.77
C TYR A 182 -1.05 -7.29 -7.88
N ILE A 183 -0.09 -7.11 -6.99
CA ILE A 183 0.39 -8.17 -6.06
C ILE A 183 -0.77 -8.73 -5.22
N GLN A 184 -1.61 -7.88 -4.64
CA GLN A 184 -2.75 -8.32 -3.83
C GLN A 184 -3.75 -9.13 -4.67
N LEU A 185 -4.06 -8.66 -5.88
CA LEU A 185 -5.02 -9.34 -6.76
C LEU A 185 -4.49 -10.70 -7.26
N GLU A 186 -3.20 -10.81 -7.61
CA GLU A 186 -2.58 -12.09 -7.96
C GLU A 186 -2.59 -13.08 -6.79
N MET A 187 -2.38 -12.62 -5.57
CA MET A 187 -2.50 -13.47 -4.39
C MET A 187 -3.93 -13.97 -4.22
N LEU A 188 -4.93 -13.09 -4.34
CA LEU A 188 -6.35 -13.45 -4.22
C LEU A 188 -6.86 -14.33 -5.35
N LYS A 189 -6.23 -14.32 -6.50
CA LYS A 189 -6.49 -15.24 -7.59
C LYS A 189 -6.10 -16.68 -7.24
N THR A 190 -4.99 -16.85 -6.51
CA THR A 190 -4.45 -18.16 -6.12
C THR A 190 -5.07 -18.67 -4.81
N ASN A 191 -5.17 -17.81 -3.81
CA ASN A 191 -5.81 -18.07 -2.53
C ASN A 191 -6.84 -16.95 -2.26
N PRO A 192 -8.14 -17.21 -2.47
CA PRO A 192 -9.16 -16.16 -2.47
C PRO A 192 -9.52 -15.61 -1.09
N LYS A 193 -8.94 -16.15 -0.01
CA LYS A 193 -9.28 -15.76 1.36
C LYS A 193 -8.57 -14.47 1.75
N TYR A 194 -9.35 -13.55 2.32
CA TYR A 194 -8.83 -12.32 2.91
C TYR A 194 -9.51 -12.01 4.24
N CYS A 195 -8.88 -11.14 5.03
CA CYS A 195 -9.54 -10.52 6.17
C CYS A 195 -9.18 -9.03 6.27
N ILE A 196 -10.06 -8.27 6.93
CA ILE A 196 -9.89 -6.82 7.12
C ILE A 196 -10.01 -6.50 8.60
N LEU A 197 -8.99 -5.86 9.17
CA LEU A 197 -9.04 -5.25 10.49
C LEU A 197 -9.54 -3.81 10.34
N HIS A 198 -10.75 -3.55 10.79
CA HIS A 198 -11.33 -2.21 10.84
C HIS A 198 -10.96 -1.52 12.13
N GLY A 199 -10.60 -0.23 12.06
CA GLY A 199 -10.31 0.56 13.25
C GLY A 199 -9.39 1.74 12.96
N ASN A 200 -9.01 2.44 14.01
CA ASN A 200 -8.03 3.52 13.95
C ASN A 200 -6.62 2.95 14.19
N ILE A 201 -6.07 2.26 13.18
CA ILE A 201 -4.82 1.49 13.27
C ILE A 201 -3.59 2.39 13.23
N PHE A 202 -3.62 3.41 12.38
CA PHE A 202 -2.48 4.29 12.11
C PHE A 202 -2.75 5.72 12.52
N ARG A 203 -1.69 6.46 12.79
CA ARG A 203 -1.68 7.92 12.90
C ARG A 203 -0.74 8.50 11.84
N LEU A 204 -1.12 9.64 11.28
CA LEU A 204 -0.25 10.45 10.44
C LEU A 204 0.54 11.42 11.32
N ASP A 205 1.81 11.66 11.00
CA ASP A 205 2.52 12.79 11.58
C ASP A 205 1.97 14.10 10.97
N SER A 206 1.72 15.09 11.82
CA SER A 206 1.27 16.43 11.40
C SER A 206 2.30 17.18 10.53
N GLY A 207 3.51 16.66 10.40
CA GLY A 207 4.59 17.14 9.53
C GLY A 207 4.57 16.55 8.12
N TYR A 208 3.53 15.80 7.75
CA TYR A 208 3.40 15.19 6.43
C TYR A 208 3.46 16.23 5.32
N ALA A 209 4.46 16.10 4.45
CA ALA A 209 4.49 16.90 3.22
C ALA A 209 3.25 16.55 2.39
N PRO A 210 2.44 17.53 1.98
CA PRO A 210 1.26 17.25 1.20
C PRO A 210 1.64 16.44 -0.03
N TYR A 211 0.81 15.46 -0.38
CA TYR A 211 0.94 14.66 -1.58
C TYR A 211 1.33 15.56 -2.76
N GLY A 212 2.59 15.54 -3.12
CA GLY A 212 3.14 16.32 -4.22
C GLY A 212 4.07 15.45 -5.01
N GLY A 213 3.89 15.48 -6.35
CA GLY A 213 4.85 14.87 -7.25
C GLY A 213 4.39 13.57 -7.92
N TYR A 214 3.14 13.08 -7.73
CA TYR A 214 2.58 12.07 -8.61
C TYR A 214 1.53 12.68 -9.55
N ASN A 215 1.48 12.17 -10.77
CA ASN A 215 0.43 12.50 -11.71
C ASN A 215 -0.82 11.68 -11.39
N LEU A 216 -1.96 12.37 -11.14
CA LEU A 216 -3.22 11.73 -10.76
C LEU A 216 -3.73 10.78 -11.85
N SER A 217 -3.60 11.22 -13.11
CA SER A 217 -4.12 10.49 -14.27
C SER A 217 -3.42 9.17 -14.45
N ASP A 218 -2.11 9.14 -14.24
CA ASP A 218 -1.32 7.91 -14.35
C ASP A 218 -1.50 7.00 -13.15
N ALA A 219 -1.28 7.51 -11.93
CA ALA A 219 -1.26 6.66 -10.74
C ALA A 219 -2.65 6.16 -10.34
N ALA A 220 -3.67 7.04 -10.32
CA ALA A 220 -4.97 6.71 -9.76
C ALA A 220 -6.02 6.30 -10.81
N ILE A 221 -5.77 6.53 -12.09
CA ILE A 221 -6.72 6.18 -13.16
C ILE A 221 -6.10 5.18 -14.12
N ASN A 222 -5.12 5.59 -14.94
CA ASN A 222 -4.56 4.73 -16.00
C ASN A 222 -4.00 3.42 -15.42
N ASN A 223 -3.03 3.51 -14.52
CA ASN A 223 -2.38 2.33 -13.96
C ASN A 223 -3.35 1.47 -13.14
N TYR A 224 -4.26 2.10 -12.37
CA TYR A 224 -5.22 1.39 -11.55
C TYR A 224 -6.22 0.59 -12.40
N PHE A 225 -6.84 1.23 -13.39
CA PHE A 225 -7.80 0.54 -14.25
C PHE A 225 -7.13 -0.41 -15.24
N ASP A 226 -5.94 -0.12 -15.75
CA ASP A 226 -5.19 -1.07 -16.58
C ASP A 226 -4.90 -2.37 -15.80
N ILE A 227 -4.60 -2.28 -14.48
CA ILE A 227 -4.48 -3.45 -13.61
C ILE A 227 -5.84 -4.16 -13.47
N LEU A 228 -6.90 -3.46 -13.06
CA LEU A 228 -8.22 -4.08 -12.85
C LEU A 228 -8.79 -4.69 -14.12
N GLU A 229 -8.70 -3.98 -15.24
CA GLU A 229 -9.20 -4.43 -16.53
C GLU A 229 -8.45 -5.67 -17.06
N SER A 230 -7.20 -5.89 -16.62
CA SER A 230 -6.47 -7.13 -16.93
C SER A 230 -7.13 -8.39 -16.35
N TYR A 231 -7.98 -8.25 -15.33
CA TYR A 231 -8.74 -9.33 -14.68
C TYR A 231 -10.21 -9.42 -15.16
N SER A 232 -10.71 -8.43 -15.90
CA SER A 232 -12.15 -8.31 -16.24
C SER A 232 -12.71 -9.42 -17.11
N LYS A 233 -11.85 -10.25 -17.70
CA LYS A 233 -12.27 -11.37 -18.56
C LYS A 233 -12.43 -12.70 -17.82
N SER A 234 -11.97 -12.79 -16.59
CA SER A 234 -11.88 -14.05 -15.87
C SER A 234 -12.29 -13.95 -14.39
N GLU A 235 -11.66 -13.07 -13.63
CA GLU A 235 -11.76 -13.06 -12.17
C GLU A 235 -12.54 -11.86 -11.62
N LEU A 236 -12.52 -10.72 -12.33
CA LEU A 236 -13.18 -9.50 -11.91
C LEU A 236 -14.50 -9.32 -12.68
N ASP A 237 -15.61 -9.27 -11.96
CA ASP A 237 -16.91 -9.05 -12.57
C ASP A 237 -17.14 -7.57 -12.97
N ILE A 238 -18.02 -7.38 -13.97
CA ILE A 238 -18.32 -6.06 -14.54
C ILE A 238 -18.96 -5.14 -13.48
N ALA A 239 -19.74 -5.68 -12.55
CA ALA A 239 -20.42 -4.87 -11.53
C ALA A 239 -19.38 -4.29 -10.55
N THR A 240 -18.40 -5.09 -10.12
CA THR A 240 -17.29 -4.64 -9.29
C THR A 240 -16.45 -3.58 -10.00
N LEU A 241 -16.10 -3.80 -11.27
CA LEU A 241 -15.34 -2.81 -12.05
C LEU A 241 -16.08 -1.48 -12.16
N LYS A 242 -17.38 -1.49 -12.45
CA LYS A 242 -18.21 -0.28 -12.47
C LYS A 242 -18.29 0.40 -11.12
N TYR A 243 -18.39 -0.36 -10.04
CA TYR A 243 -18.39 0.18 -8.69
C TYR A 243 -17.04 0.84 -8.35
N GLU A 244 -15.91 0.23 -8.73
CA GLU A 244 -14.57 0.83 -8.60
C GLU A 244 -14.47 2.16 -9.37
N LYS A 245 -15.00 2.24 -10.60
CA LYS A 245 -15.04 3.48 -11.37
C LYS A 245 -15.79 4.60 -10.62
N ILE A 246 -16.94 4.29 -10.03
CA ILE A 246 -17.69 5.25 -9.21
C ILE A 246 -16.91 5.65 -7.95
N LYS A 247 -16.26 4.71 -7.26
CA LYS A 247 -15.44 5.02 -6.09
C LYS A 247 -14.28 5.94 -6.43
N VAL A 248 -13.52 5.64 -7.48
CA VAL A 248 -12.38 6.48 -7.92
C VAL A 248 -12.87 7.87 -8.32
N LEU A 249 -13.98 7.97 -9.05
CA LEU A 249 -14.56 9.24 -9.44
C LEU A 249 -14.89 10.12 -8.23
N ASN A 250 -15.59 9.55 -7.24
CA ASN A 250 -16.11 10.30 -6.09
C ASN A 250 -15.08 10.50 -4.96
N SER A 251 -14.16 9.56 -4.77
CA SER A 251 -13.22 9.59 -3.65
C SER A 251 -11.84 10.12 -4.02
N ILE A 252 -11.49 10.12 -5.32
CA ILE A 252 -10.16 10.51 -5.79
C ILE A 252 -10.24 11.65 -6.79
N ILE A 253 -10.93 11.49 -7.92
CA ILE A 253 -10.90 12.46 -9.03
C ILE A 253 -11.46 13.82 -8.57
N PHE A 254 -12.73 13.88 -8.20
CA PHE A 254 -13.35 15.14 -7.78
C PHE A 254 -12.70 15.76 -6.55
N PRO A 255 -12.41 15.00 -5.46
CA PRO A 255 -11.71 15.57 -4.32
C PRO A 255 -10.34 16.15 -4.66
N SER A 256 -9.59 15.52 -5.59
CA SER A 256 -8.28 16.02 -6.02
C SER A 256 -8.40 17.32 -6.80
N ILE A 257 -9.33 17.41 -7.75
CA ILE A 257 -9.59 18.65 -8.51
C ILE A 257 -9.95 19.78 -7.53
N TYR A 258 -10.88 19.53 -6.58
CA TYR A 258 -11.27 20.55 -5.60
C TYR A 258 -10.13 20.95 -4.66
N LYS A 259 -9.21 20.03 -4.30
CA LYS A 259 -8.02 20.38 -3.52
C LYS A 259 -7.08 21.29 -4.30
N VAL A 260 -6.90 21.06 -5.61
CA VAL A 260 -6.06 21.91 -6.46
C VAL A 260 -6.70 23.27 -6.64
N ILE A 261 -8.00 23.37 -7.01
CA ILE A 261 -8.73 24.63 -7.14
C ILE A 261 -8.63 25.49 -5.86
N ASN A 262 -8.77 24.86 -4.69
CA ASN A 262 -8.68 25.55 -3.41
C ASN A 262 -7.22 25.77 -2.93
N GLN A 263 -6.23 25.53 -3.77
CA GLN A 263 -4.78 25.68 -3.47
C GLN A 263 -4.31 24.87 -2.25
N LYS A 264 -5.00 23.78 -1.93
CA LYS A 264 -4.67 22.86 -0.81
C LYS A 264 -3.76 21.71 -1.22
N SER A 265 -3.46 21.59 -2.51
CA SER A 265 -2.63 20.50 -3.06
C SER A 265 -1.92 20.94 -4.33
N LYS A 266 -0.75 20.33 -4.57
CA LYS A 266 0.04 20.44 -5.80
C LYS A 266 -0.06 19.15 -6.63
N ILE A 267 -1.19 18.43 -6.57
CA ILE A 267 -1.42 17.25 -7.40
C ILE A 267 -1.40 17.68 -8.86
N ASP A 268 -0.64 16.95 -9.67
CA ASP A 268 -0.62 17.11 -11.11
C ASP A 268 -1.88 16.48 -11.73
N LEU A 269 -2.65 17.26 -12.47
CA LEU A 269 -3.89 16.86 -13.14
C LEU A 269 -3.72 16.69 -14.65
N ASP A 270 -2.51 16.78 -15.17
CA ASP A 270 -2.25 16.61 -16.61
C ASP A 270 -2.72 15.23 -17.08
N GLY A 271 -3.35 15.20 -18.26
CA GLY A 271 -3.87 13.96 -18.84
C GLY A 271 -5.18 13.44 -18.21
N LEU A 272 -5.79 14.17 -17.26
CA LEU A 272 -6.99 13.70 -16.55
C LEU A 272 -8.19 13.48 -17.49
N VAL A 273 -8.39 14.36 -18.46
CA VAL A 273 -9.48 14.24 -19.43
C VAL A 273 -9.30 13.01 -20.32
N GLU A 274 -8.07 12.80 -20.81
CA GLU A 274 -7.69 11.66 -21.64
C GLU A 274 -7.85 10.34 -20.89
N ALA A 275 -7.40 10.27 -19.63
CA ALA A 275 -7.57 9.10 -18.78
C ALA A 275 -9.04 8.81 -18.50
N PHE A 276 -9.86 9.83 -18.25
CA PHE A 276 -11.29 9.66 -18.06
C PHE A 276 -11.97 9.15 -19.34
N ILE A 277 -11.64 9.70 -20.51
CA ILE A 277 -12.16 9.23 -21.81
C ILE A 277 -11.75 7.77 -22.06
N LYS A 278 -10.53 7.37 -21.71
CA LYS A 278 -10.04 6.00 -21.92
C LYS A 278 -10.83 4.97 -21.11
N HIS A 279 -11.09 5.25 -19.82
CA HIS A 279 -11.58 4.23 -18.89
C HIS A 279 -13.09 4.29 -18.60
N TYR A 280 -13.77 5.40 -18.93
CA TYR A 280 -15.18 5.61 -18.57
C TYR A 280 -16.18 5.69 -19.74
N PRO A 281 -15.83 5.40 -21.01
CA PRO A 281 -16.69 5.73 -22.17
C PRO A 281 -18.04 4.99 -22.14
N ASP A 282 -18.09 3.80 -21.52
CA ASP A 282 -19.29 2.95 -21.46
C ASP A 282 -20.16 3.21 -20.23
N GLU A 283 -19.80 4.21 -19.39
CA GLU A 283 -20.57 4.51 -18.20
C GLU A 283 -21.73 5.48 -18.50
N ILE A 284 -22.90 5.20 -17.93
CA ILE A 284 -24.12 5.99 -18.20
C ILE A 284 -23.99 7.47 -17.82
N TYR A 285 -23.09 7.81 -16.93
CA TYR A 285 -22.80 9.17 -16.46
C TYR A 285 -21.61 9.82 -17.20
N PHE A 286 -21.06 9.17 -18.22
CA PHE A 286 -19.81 9.59 -18.88
C PHE A 286 -19.86 11.02 -19.38
N GLU A 287 -20.83 11.36 -20.24
CA GLU A 287 -20.94 12.70 -20.85
C GLU A 287 -21.14 13.81 -19.81
N GLU A 288 -21.98 13.55 -18.81
CA GLU A 288 -22.22 14.50 -17.72
C GLU A 288 -20.92 14.77 -16.96
N LYS A 289 -20.22 13.72 -16.51
CA LYS A 289 -19.03 13.85 -15.69
C LYS A 289 -17.82 14.36 -16.49
N LEU A 290 -17.71 14.02 -17.75
CA LEU A 290 -16.68 14.58 -18.64
C LEU A 290 -16.83 16.11 -18.76
N ASN A 291 -18.06 16.59 -18.96
CA ASN A 291 -18.34 18.03 -19.05
C ASN A 291 -18.06 18.74 -17.71
N GLU A 292 -18.41 18.10 -16.58
CA GLU A 292 -18.12 18.62 -15.25
C GLU A 292 -16.61 18.73 -15.00
N ILE A 293 -15.82 17.67 -15.28
CA ILE A 293 -14.36 17.67 -15.17
C ILE A 293 -13.74 18.78 -16.02
N LYS A 294 -14.13 18.86 -17.31
CA LYS A 294 -13.63 19.91 -18.23
C LYS A 294 -13.95 21.32 -17.74
N SER A 295 -15.11 21.51 -17.11
CA SER A 295 -15.51 22.81 -16.54
C SER A 295 -14.68 23.17 -15.32
N LEU A 296 -14.44 22.22 -14.42
CA LEU A 296 -13.63 22.43 -13.22
C LEU A 296 -12.15 22.68 -13.54
N LEU A 297 -11.59 21.98 -14.53
CA LEU A 297 -10.21 22.17 -14.94
C LEU A 297 -9.91 23.54 -15.57
N LYS A 298 -10.93 24.29 -16.02
CA LYS A 298 -10.76 25.69 -16.45
C LYS A 298 -10.57 26.66 -15.28
N LEU A 299 -10.79 26.21 -14.03
CA LEU A 299 -10.62 27.00 -12.82
C LEU A 299 -9.26 26.76 -12.16
N VAL A 300 -8.49 25.78 -12.64
CA VAL A 300 -7.13 25.44 -12.22
C VAL A 300 -6.13 26.22 -13.05
#